data_1cd67c0b9f143f7deae0d3a20a5b099f
#
_entry.id   1cd67c0b9f143f7deae0d3a20a5b099f
#
_cell.length_a   1.000
_cell.length_b   1.000
_cell.length_c   1.000
_cell.angle_alpha   90.00
_cell.angle_beta   90.00
_cell.angle_gamma   90.00
#
_symmetry.space_group_name_H-M   'P 1'
#
loop_
_entity.id
_entity.type
_entity.pdbx_description
1 polymer ?
#
loop_
_entity_poly.entity_id
_entity_poly.type
_entity_poly.pdbx_seq_one_letter_code
_entity_poly.pdbx_strand_id
1 'polypeptide(L)'
;TKEIDISKDLYKKFSNFRTSLFENLVKNNINHDKAILLRFTQKICDRIIFILFAEDRGLLRTNTIEEIKKRHEEDLFDVTLYGYYKIYFEAINKGSLKLDIPQYNGGLFAIDEELDNLIIDDEILNSHVPILSKFDFASEISVNILGHIFEQSLTDLEELQANIENINFDKTKTKRKKDGVFYTPEYITHYIVDNTLGKLCNEKKEELNLLDVSNPINPKKLTKQEKQTLENIYSYRDYLLNLKILDPACGSGAFLNQALEFLIKEHDDLDKL
;
A
#
# COMPACT_ATOMS: atom_id res chain seq x y z
N THR A 1 14.66 15.85 8.47
CA THR A 1 14.98 14.52 9.02
C THR A 1 15.19 13.56 7.84
N LYS A 2 15.99 12.50 8.02
CA LYS A 2 16.35 11.51 6.97
C LYS A 2 15.10 10.97 6.23
N GLU A 3 14.05 10.68 6.94
CA GLU A 3 12.78 10.17 6.40
C GLU A 3 12.11 11.14 5.40
N ILE A 4 12.11 12.44 5.70
CA ILE A 4 11.57 13.48 4.80
C ILE A 4 12.39 13.58 3.51
N ASP A 5 13.70 13.43 3.60
CA ASP A 5 14.59 13.53 2.45
C ASP A 5 14.44 12.29 1.54
N ILE A 6 14.31 11.09 2.11
CA ILE A 6 14.03 9.86 1.38
C ILE A 6 12.67 9.93 0.67
N SER A 7 11.63 10.40 1.38
CA SER A 7 10.29 10.59 0.81
C SER A 7 10.31 11.54 -0.39
N LYS A 8 11.02 12.66 -0.30
CA LYS A 8 11.16 13.63 -1.40
C LYS A 8 11.92 13.04 -2.59
N ASP A 9 12.99 12.28 -2.34
CA ASP A 9 13.80 11.67 -3.40
C ASP A 9 12.99 10.58 -4.14
N LEU A 10 12.32 9.71 -3.39
CA LEU A 10 11.41 8.70 -3.97
C LEU A 10 10.32 9.37 -4.81
N TYR A 11 9.66 10.39 -4.27
CA TYR A 11 8.63 11.12 -4.99
C TYR A 11 9.15 11.70 -6.31
N LYS A 12 10.31 12.36 -6.28
CA LYS A 12 10.94 12.94 -7.47
C LYS A 12 11.22 11.87 -8.54
N LYS A 13 11.78 10.73 -8.15
CA LYS A 13 12.08 9.63 -9.07
C LYS A 13 10.81 8.98 -9.62
N PHE A 14 9.81 8.79 -8.78
CA PHE A 14 8.50 8.29 -9.18
C PHE A 14 7.78 9.23 -10.16
N SER A 15 7.78 10.54 -9.89
CA SER A 15 7.21 11.56 -10.77
C SER A 15 7.92 11.60 -12.13
N ASN A 16 9.26 11.49 -12.14
CA ASN A 16 10.03 11.41 -13.39
C ASN A 16 9.67 10.15 -14.20
N PHE A 17 9.58 9.00 -13.55
CA PHE A 17 9.15 7.76 -14.19
C PHE A 17 7.77 7.90 -14.82
N ARG A 18 6.80 8.42 -14.07
CA ARG A 18 5.43 8.64 -14.54
C ARG A 18 5.40 9.56 -15.76
N THR A 19 6.14 10.69 -15.73
CA THR A 19 6.19 11.64 -16.84
C THR A 19 6.81 11.00 -18.09
N SER A 20 7.95 10.32 -17.96
CA SER A 20 8.62 9.63 -19.08
C SER A 20 7.74 8.53 -19.67
N LEU A 21 7.06 7.75 -18.82
CA LEU A 21 6.13 6.71 -19.27
C LEU A 21 4.94 7.31 -20.01
N PHE A 22 4.36 8.40 -19.52
CA PHE A 22 3.26 9.07 -20.18
C PHE A 22 3.65 9.61 -21.56
N GLU A 23 4.80 10.29 -21.68
CA GLU A 23 5.32 10.78 -22.95
C GLU A 23 5.56 9.65 -23.95
N ASN A 24 6.10 8.53 -23.48
CA ASN A 24 6.32 7.34 -24.29
C ASN A 24 5.00 6.72 -24.76
N LEU A 25 4.01 6.60 -23.88
CA LEU A 25 2.68 6.11 -24.24
C LEU A 25 2.00 7.00 -25.29
N VAL A 26 2.07 8.32 -25.13
CA VAL A 26 1.50 9.27 -26.11
C VAL A 26 2.18 9.15 -27.48
N LYS A 27 3.49 8.94 -27.48
CA LYS A 27 4.28 8.77 -28.70
C LYS A 27 3.91 7.48 -29.46
N ASN A 28 3.78 6.38 -28.74
CA ASN A 28 3.66 5.06 -29.35
C ASN A 28 2.20 4.60 -29.55
N ASN A 29 1.22 5.21 -28.86
CA ASN A 29 -0.18 4.79 -28.89
C ASN A 29 -1.09 5.94 -29.39
N ILE A 30 -0.81 6.43 -30.59
CA ILE A 30 -1.42 7.63 -31.19
C ILE A 30 -2.94 7.54 -31.39
N ASN A 31 -3.51 6.34 -31.38
CA ASN A 31 -4.94 6.11 -31.55
C ASN A 31 -5.74 6.23 -30.25
N HIS A 32 -5.05 6.41 -29.12
CA HIS A 32 -5.69 6.52 -27.80
C HIS A 32 -5.80 7.99 -27.39
N ASP A 33 -6.88 8.28 -26.67
CA ASP A 33 -7.04 9.59 -26.03
C ASP A 33 -5.98 9.80 -24.93
N LYS A 34 -5.39 11.00 -24.88
CA LYS A 34 -4.33 11.31 -23.91
C LYS A 34 -4.78 11.21 -22.45
N ALA A 35 -6.05 11.51 -22.16
CA ALA A 35 -6.58 11.37 -20.81
C ALA A 35 -6.70 9.89 -20.39
N ILE A 36 -7.03 9.01 -21.35
CA ILE A 36 -7.01 7.56 -21.15
C ILE A 36 -5.58 7.06 -20.91
N LEU A 37 -4.62 7.52 -21.73
CA LEU A 37 -3.20 7.17 -21.59
C LEU A 37 -2.64 7.66 -20.24
N LEU A 38 -3.05 8.82 -19.75
CA LEU A 38 -2.63 9.32 -18.45
C LEU A 38 -3.14 8.41 -17.30
N ARG A 39 -4.39 7.94 -17.38
CA ARG A 39 -4.95 6.98 -16.42
C ARG A 39 -4.22 5.64 -16.46
N PHE A 40 -3.87 5.16 -17.65
CA PHE A 40 -3.10 3.93 -17.82
C PHE A 40 -1.67 4.08 -17.30
N THR A 41 -1.03 5.23 -17.55
CA THR A 41 0.28 5.55 -16.96
C THR A 41 0.26 5.41 -15.46
N GLN A 42 -0.72 6.02 -14.79
CA GLN A 42 -0.84 5.92 -13.33
C GLN A 42 -1.03 4.47 -12.89
N LYS A 43 -1.90 3.70 -13.56
CA LYS A 43 -2.16 2.29 -13.22
C LYS A 43 -0.90 1.43 -13.35
N ILE A 44 -0.07 1.66 -14.38
CA ILE A 44 1.21 0.95 -14.55
C ILE A 44 2.19 1.33 -13.43
N CYS A 45 2.32 2.62 -13.12
CA CYS A 45 3.16 3.10 -12.03
C CYS A 45 2.75 2.49 -10.69
N ASP A 46 1.45 2.44 -10.40
CA ASP A 46 0.92 1.85 -9.17
C ASP A 46 1.19 0.34 -9.09
N ARG A 47 1.07 -0.40 -10.21
CA ARG A 47 1.43 -1.82 -10.29
C ARG A 47 2.91 -2.05 -9.98
N ILE A 48 3.79 -1.22 -10.51
CA ILE A 48 5.25 -1.34 -10.28
C ILE A 48 5.60 -1.01 -8.82
N ILE A 49 5.06 0.07 -8.26
CA ILE A 49 5.26 0.41 -6.84
C ILE A 49 4.73 -0.71 -5.93
N PHE A 50 3.58 -1.32 -6.28
CA PHE A 50 3.06 -2.45 -5.53
C PHE A 50 4.06 -3.62 -5.51
N ILE A 51 4.67 -3.96 -6.66
CA ILE A 51 5.65 -5.07 -6.73
C ILE A 51 6.86 -4.75 -5.86
N LEU A 52 7.42 -3.55 -5.97
CA LEU A 52 8.57 -3.11 -5.16
C LEU A 52 8.27 -3.17 -3.66
N PHE A 53 7.10 -2.68 -3.25
CA PHE A 53 6.66 -2.74 -1.87
C PHE A 53 6.45 -4.18 -1.39
N ALA A 54 5.82 -5.01 -2.23
CA ALA A 54 5.47 -6.38 -1.90
C ALA A 54 6.69 -7.32 -1.81
N GLU A 55 7.69 -7.13 -2.69
CA GLU A 55 8.92 -7.94 -2.64
C GLU A 55 9.75 -7.64 -1.40
N ASP A 56 9.90 -6.37 -1.01
CA ASP A 56 10.66 -5.98 0.17
C ASP A 56 9.97 -6.39 1.48
N ARG A 57 8.64 -6.46 1.47
CA ARG A 57 7.82 -6.89 2.62
C ARG A 57 7.59 -8.40 2.69
N GLY A 58 8.18 -9.16 1.78
CA GLY A 58 8.02 -10.62 1.74
C GLY A 58 6.63 -11.11 1.33
N LEU A 59 5.81 -10.24 0.72
CA LEU A 59 4.51 -10.60 0.14
C LEU A 59 4.66 -11.19 -1.26
N LEU A 60 5.74 -10.86 -1.95
CA LEU A 60 6.23 -11.49 -3.16
C LEU A 60 7.65 -12.00 -2.89
N ARG A 61 8.19 -12.80 -3.82
CA ARG A 61 9.61 -13.21 -3.76
C ARG A 61 10.50 -11.98 -3.79
N THR A 62 11.57 -12.02 -3.03
CA THR A 62 12.63 -11.01 -3.09
C THR A 62 13.22 -10.94 -4.49
N ASN A 63 13.55 -9.74 -4.96
CA ASN A 63 14.11 -9.49 -6.29
C ASN A 63 13.20 -9.87 -7.47
N THR A 64 11.88 -9.77 -7.31
CA THR A 64 10.91 -10.02 -8.41
C THR A 64 11.18 -9.12 -9.61
N ILE A 65 11.48 -7.83 -9.39
CA ILE A 65 11.83 -6.88 -10.48
C ILE A 65 13.10 -7.31 -11.22
N GLU A 66 14.12 -7.74 -10.50
CA GLU A 66 15.37 -8.23 -11.13
C GLU A 66 15.15 -9.55 -11.88
N GLU A 67 14.28 -10.42 -11.36
CA GLU A 67 13.89 -11.65 -12.05
C GLU A 67 13.18 -11.36 -13.38
N ILE A 68 12.24 -10.38 -13.39
CA ILE A 68 11.55 -9.95 -14.61
C ILE A 68 12.55 -9.46 -15.65
N LYS A 69 13.48 -8.61 -15.26
CA LYS A 69 14.51 -8.06 -16.13
C LYS A 69 15.43 -9.17 -16.69
N LYS A 70 15.92 -10.06 -15.83
CA LYS A 70 16.75 -11.18 -16.24
C LYS A 70 16.05 -12.09 -17.24
N ARG A 71 14.78 -12.42 -17.00
CA ARG A 71 13.99 -13.25 -17.94
C ARG A 71 13.81 -12.59 -19.30
N HIS A 72 13.66 -11.28 -19.33
CA HIS A 72 13.63 -10.53 -20.57
C HIS A 72 14.99 -10.52 -21.29
N GLU A 73 16.10 -10.35 -20.57
CA GLU A 73 17.46 -10.39 -21.14
C GLU A 73 17.83 -11.78 -21.70
N GLU A 74 17.27 -12.86 -21.14
CA GLU A 74 17.45 -14.24 -21.58
C GLU A 74 16.38 -14.69 -22.62
N ASP A 75 15.48 -13.76 -23.05
CA ASP A 75 14.38 -14.09 -23.95
C ASP A 75 14.85 -14.48 -25.37
N LEU A 76 14.22 -15.52 -25.90
CA LEU A 76 14.48 -16.04 -27.24
C LEU A 76 13.33 -15.78 -28.25
N PHE A 77 12.26 -15.09 -27.79
CA PHE A 77 11.00 -14.95 -28.53
C PHE A 77 10.62 -13.52 -28.82
N ASP A 78 11.53 -12.55 -28.61
CA ASP A 78 11.33 -11.11 -28.79
C ASP A 78 10.12 -10.55 -27.98
N VAL A 79 9.86 -11.11 -26.79
CA VAL A 79 8.86 -10.59 -25.89
C VAL A 79 9.38 -9.31 -25.23
N THR A 80 8.62 -8.21 -25.35
CA THR A 80 9.00 -6.92 -24.75
C THR A 80 9.10 -7.01 -23.21
N LEU A 81 9.88 -6.12 -22.62
CA LEU A 81 9.97 -6.04 -21.16
C LEU A 81 8.58 -5.81 -20.52
N TYR A 82 7.73 -4.96 -21.13
CA TYR A 82 6.35 -4.81 -20.67
C TYR A 82 5.55 -6.11 -20.78
N GLY A 83 5.82 -6.92 -21.82
CA GLY A 83 5.25 -8.27 -21.93
C GLY A 83 5.58 -9.16 -20.74
N TYR A 84 6.83 -9.13 -20.26
CA TYR A 84 7.23 -9.84 -19.05
C TYR A 84 6.53 -9.27 -17.80
N TYR A 85 6.43 -7.97 -17.63
CA TYR A 85 5.66 -7.37 -16.54
C TYR A 85 4.20 -7.85 -16.55
N LYS A 86 3.56 -7.95 -17.72
CA LYS A 86 2.17 -8.45 -17.83
C LYS A 86 2.02 -9.88 -17.33
N ILE A 87 2.99 -10.76 -17.59
CA ILE A 87 2.97 -12.13 -17.05
C ILE A 87 2.93 -12.11 -15.52
N TYR A 88 3.72 -11.24 -14.88
CA TYR A 88 3.73 -11.10 -13.43
C TYR A 88 2.47 -10.40 -12.90
N PHE A 89 1.93 -9.42 -13.62
CA PHE A 89 0.65 -8.79 -13.26
C PHE A 89 -0.50 -9.80 -13.27
N GLU A 90 -0.53 -10.66 -14.27
CA GLU A 90 -1.52 -11.75 -14.34
C GLU A 90 -1.31 -12.78 -13.21
N ALA A 91 -0.06 -13.13 -12.91
CA ALA A 91 0.27 -14.01 -11.81
C ALA A 91 -0.15 -13.45 -10.45
N ILE A 92 0.01 -12.14 -10.24
CA ILE A 92 -0.44 -11.46 -9.02
C ILE A 92 -1.98 -11.45 -8.94
N ASN A 93 -2.65 -11.22 -10.05
CA ASN A 93 -4.12 -11.21 -10.10
C ASN A 93 -4.74 -12.59 -9.82
N LYS A 94 -4.21 -13.65 -10.43
CA LYS A 94 -4.80 -14.99 -10.40
C LYS A 94 -4.13 -15.96 -9.42
N GLY A 95 -2.95 -15.60 -8.93
CA GLY A 95 -2.04 -16.52 -8.27
C GLY A 95 -1.23 -17.36 -9.25
N SER A 96 -0.03 -17.78 -8.87
CA SER A 96 0.84 -18.65 -9.69
C SER A 96 1.71 -19.53 -8.82
N LEU A 97 1.44 -20.83 -8.80
CA LEU A 97 2.28 -21.81 -8.11
C LEU A 97 3.70 -21.89 -8.69
N LYS A 98 3.86 -21.67 -10.01
CA LYS A 98 5.17 -21.70 -10.67
C LYS A 98 6.08 -20.54 -10.24
N LEU A 99 5.47 -19.37 -10.00
CA LEU A 99 6.18 -18.16 -9.59
C LEU A 99 6.15 -17.96 -8.07
N ASP A 100 5.48 -18.87 -7.33
CA ASP A 100 5.28 -18.76 -5.89
C ASP A 100 4.63 -17.41 -5.52
N ILE A 101 3.61 -17.03 -6.28
CA ILE A 101 2.87 -15.78 -6.09
C ILE A 101 1.46 -16.15 -5.61
N PRO A 102 1.05 -15.71 -4.40
CA PRO A 102 -0.32 -15.86 -3.96
C PRO A 102 -1.26 -14.94 -4.76
N GLN A 103 -2.55 -15.29 -4.80
CA GLN A 103 -3.55 -14.44 -5.45
C GLN A 103 -3.81 -13.19 -4.62
N TYR A 104 -3.64 -12.03 -5.24
CA TYR A 104 -4.02 -10.73 -4.69
C TYR A 104 -5.30 -10.24 -5.36
N ASN A 105 -6.41 -10.39 -4.66
CA ASN A 105 -7.75 -10.13 -5.20
C ASN A 105 -8.10 -8.63 -5.15
N GLY A 106 -7.33 -7.79 -5.84
CA GLY A 106 -7.52 -6.34 -5.92
C GLY A 106 -7.69 -5.84 -7.36
N GLY A 107 -8.54 -4.84 -7.59
CA GLY A 107 -8.80 -4.28 -8.93
C GLY A 107 -7.58 -3.71 -9.66
N LEU A 108 -6.46 -3.47 -8.95
CA LEU A 108 -5.24 -2.92 -9.53
C LEU A 108 -4.66 -3.80 -10.64
N PHE A 109 -4.65 -5.13 -10.44
CA PHE A 109 -4.10 -6.12 -11.38
C PHE A 109 -5.17 -6.79 -12.24
N ALA A 110 -6.43 -6.34 -12.17
CA ALA A 110 -7.48 -6.85 -13.05
C ALA A 110 -7.08 -6.68 -14.52
N ILE A 111 -7.45 -7.69 -15.35
CA ILE A 111 -7.20 -7.67 -16.80
C ILE A 111 -7.89 -6.45 -17.40
N ASP A 112 -7.17 -5.77 -18.28
CA ASP A 112 -7.62 -4.57 -18.98
C ASP A 112 -7.02 -4.62 -20.38
N GLU A 113 -7.82 -5.05 -21.35
CA GLU A 113 -7.34 -5.32 -22.72
C GLU A 113 -6.71 -4.08 -23.38
N GLU A 114 -7.25 -2.89 -23.15
CA GLU A 114 -6.66 -1.66 -23.69
C GLU A 114 -5.29 -1.39 -23.06
N LEU A 115 -5.18 -1.46 -21.73
CA LEU A 115 -3.93 -1.29 -21.00
C LEU A 115 -2.90 -2.34 -21.41
N ASP A 116 -3.33 -3.59 -21.51
CA ASP A 116 -2.43 -4.73 -21.77
C ASP A 116 -1.90 -4.78 -23.20
N ASN A 117 -2.55 -4.07 -24.14
CA ASN A 117 -2.12 -3.94 -25.54
C ASN A 117 -1.32 -2.66 -25.84
N LEU A 118 -1.01 -1.84 -24.82
CA LEU A 118 -0.18 -0.65 -25.01
C LEU A 118 1.25 -0.99 -25.45
N ILE A 119 1.80 -0.14 -26.30
CA ILE A 119 3.19 -0.19 -26.74
C ILE A 119 4.02 0.69 -25.81
N ILE A 120 4.99 0.09 -25.13
CA ILE A 120 5.92 0.74 -24.21
C ILE A 120 7.34 0.37 -24.66
N ASP A 121 8.20 1.38 -24.88
CA ASP A 121 9.60 1.14 -25.18
C ASP A 121 10.31 0.58 -23.94
N ASP A 122 11.04 -0.52 -24.10
CA ASP A 122 11.72 -1.22 -23.00
C ASP A 122 12.69 -0.32 -22.23
N GLU A 123 13.29 0.67 -22.92
CA GLU A 123 14.19 1.65 -22.33
C GLU A 123 13.56 2.41 -21.15
N ILE A 124 12.26 2.73 -21.24
CA ILE A 124 11.55 3.47 -20.18
C ILE A 124 11.51 2.66 -18.89
N LEU A 125 11.19 1.38 -18.99
CA LEU A 125 11.16 0.49 -17.80
C LEU A 125 12.56 0.19 -17.31
N ASN A 126 13.52 -0.06 -18.22
CA ASN A 126 14.91 -0.35 -17.88
C ASN A 126 15.64 0.83 -17.23
N SER A 127 15.32 2.06 -17.59
CA SER A 127 15.99 3.25 -17.04
C SER A 127 15.42 3.69 -15.69
N HIS A 128 14.12 3.53 -15.46
CA HIS A 128 13.47 4.07 -14.28
C HIS A 128 13.21 3.06 -13.16
N VAL A 129 12.76 1.84 -13.48
CA VAL A 129 12.37 0.87 -12.45
C VAL A 129 13.54 0.43 -11.57
N PRO A 130 14.77 0.17 -12.11
CA PRO A 130 15.93 -0.15 -11.27
C PRO A 130 16.39 1.00 -10.35
N ILE A 131 16.00 2.25 -10.65
CA ILE A 131 16.26 3.39 -9.77
C ILE A 131 15.31 3.36 -8.57
N LEU A 132 14.04 3.01 -8.82
CA LEU A 132 13.02 2.86 -7.78
C LEU A 132 13.27 1.63 -6.90
N SER A 133 13.80 0.55 -7.46
CA SER A 133 14.12 -0.68 -6.68
C SER A 133 15.31 -0.52 -5.72
N LYS A 134 16.01 0.61 -5.74
CA LYS A 134 17.09 0.90 -4.76
C LYS A 134 16.57 1.43 -3.43
N PHE A 135 15.31 1.80 -3.34
CA PHE A 135 14.70 2.20 -2.08
C PHE A 135 14.31 0.97 -1.26
N ASP A 136 14.52 1.04 0.04
CA ASP A 136 14.11 -0.02 0.97
C ASP A 136 12.67 0.22 1.43
N PHE A 137 11.74 -0.50 0.78
CA PHE A 137 10.33 -0.44 1.12
C PHE A 137 9.96 -1.23 2.39
N ALA A 138 10.90 -1.99 2.95
CA ALA A 138 10.70 -2.67 4.23
C ALA A 138 10.96 -1.75 5.42
N SER A 139 12.11 -1.04 5.42
CA SER A 139 12.58 -0.28 6.58
C SER A 139 12.54 1.24 6.42
N GLU A 140 12.72 1.77 5.20
CA GLU A 140 12.83 3.22 4.97
C GLU A 140 11.52 3.83 4.43
N ILE A 141 10.72 3.07 3.68
CA ILE A 141 9.46 3.53 3.06
C ILE A 141 8.27 2.93 3.79
N SER A 142 7.71 3.68 4.73
CA SER A 142 6.46 3.27 5.39
C SER A 142 5.25 3.39 4.47
N VAL A 143 4.15 2.72 4.81
CA VAL A 143 2.83 2.89 4.14
C VAL A 143 2.41 4.36 4.15
N ASN A 144 2.81 5.09 5.20
CA ASN A 144 2.54 6.51 5.35
C ASN A 144 3.27 7.35 4.29
N ILE A 145 4.53 7.03 3.98
CA ILE A 145 5.28 7.70 2.91
C ILE A 145 4.63 7.44 1.55
N LEU A 146 4.20 6.19 1.29
CA LEU A 146 3.47 5.86 0.06
C LEU A 146 2.15 6.63 -0.04
N GLY A 147 1.39 6.71 1.04
CA GLY A 147 0.15 7.50 1.10
C GLY A 147 0.39 8.96 0.74
N HIS A 148 1.48 9.55 1.24
CA HIS A 148 1.86 10.93 0.93
C HIS A 148 2.31 11.11 -0.54
N ILE A 149 3.01 10.14 -1.11
CA ILE A 149 3.38 10.11 -2.53
C ILE A 149 2.14 10.08 -3.42
N PHE A 150 1.18 9.22 -3.11
CA PHE A 150 -0.09 9.15 -3.85
C PHE A 150 -0.89 10.44 -3.76
N GLU A 151 -0.96 11.05 -2.57
CA GLU A 151 -1.60 12.35 -2.38
C GLU A 151 -0.96 13.45 -3.23
N GLN A 152 0.36 13.55 -3.24
CA GLN A 152 1.09 14.53 -4.07
C GLN A 152 0.88 14.24 -5.57
N SER A 153 0.83 12.98 -5.96
CA SER A 153 0.59 12.55 -7.33
C SER A 153 -0.75 13.06 -7.90
N LEU A 154 -1.77 13.23 -7.08
CA LEU A 154 -3.06 13.78 -7.53
C LEU A 154 -2.92 15.18 -8.12
N THR A 155 -2.12 16.04 -7.49
CA THR A 155 -1.87 17.40 -7.99
C THR A 155 -1.12 17.41 -9.32
N ASP A 156 -0.10 16.53 -9.46
CA ASP A 156 0.66 16.43 -10.71
C ASP A 156 -0.20 15.87 -11.84
N LEU A 157 -1.07 14.91 -11.56
CA LEU A 157 -2.01 14.36 -12.55
C LEU A 157 -3.01 15.42 -13.03
N GLU A 158 -3.51 16.27 -12.13
CA GLU A 158 -4.37 17.38 -12.51
C GLU A 158 -3.65 18.41 -13.39
N GLU A 159 -2.39 18.73 -13.08
CA GLU A 159 -1.56 19.62 -13.89
C GLU A 159 -1.33 19.03 -15.29
N LEU A 160 -1.00 17.74 -15.38
CA LEU A 160 -0.84 17.04 -16.67
C LEU A 160 -2.15 17.00 -17.45
N GLN A 161 -3.28 16.72 -16.81
CA GLN A 161 -4.58 16.73 -17.45
C GLN A 161 -4.96 18.12 -17.96
N ALA A 162 -4.76 19.17 -17.17
CA ALA A 162 -5.01 20.55 -17.57
C ALA A 162 -4.15 20.95 -18.79
N ASN A 163 -2.89 20.52 -18.83
CA ASN A 163 -2.00 20.73 -19.97
C ASN A 163 -2.50 20.01 -21.24
N ILE A 164 -3.03 18.80 -21.10
CA ILE A 164 -3.64 18.04 -22.21
C ILE A 164 -4.86 18.80 -22.77
N GLU A 165 -5.68 19.35 -21.89
CA GLU A 165 -6.93 20.05 -22.21
C GLU A 165 -6.69 21.53 -22.61
N ASN A 166 -5.44 22.02 -22.56
CA ASN A 166 -5.05 23.43 -22.76
C ASN A 166 -5.79 24.39 -21.80
N ILE A 167 -6.03 23.95 -20.57
CA ILE A 167 -6.68 24.74 -19.51
C ILE A 167 -5.61 25.32 -18.60
N ASN A 168 -5.78 26.58 -18.18
CA ASN A 168 -4.88 27.20 -17.19
C ASN A 168 -5.00 26.48 -15.85
N PHE A 169 -3.92 25.85 -15.39
CA PHE A 169 -3.85 25.15 -14.13
C PHE A 169 -3.53 26.08 -12.97
N ASP A 170 -4.44 26.17 -12.03
CA ASP A 170 -4.25 26.95 -10.79
C ASP A 170 -3.95 26.03 -9.61
N LYS A 171 -2.67 25.95 -9.21
CA LYS A 171 -2.19 25.14 -8.07
C LYS A 171 -2.89 25.46 -6.74
N THR A 172 -3.59 26.58 -6.64
CA THR A 172 -4.32 26.93 -5.42
C THR A 172 -5.71 26.29 -5.34
N LYS A 173 -6.25 25.85 -6.49
CA LYS A 173 -7.62 25.31 -6.66
C LYS A 173 -7.65 23.83 -7.00
N THR A 174 -6.58 23.08 -6.70
CA THR A 174 -6.51 21.64 -6.98
C THR A 174 -7.62 20.88 -6.25
N LYS A 175 -8.08 19.78 -6.83
CA LYS A 175 -9.04 18.86 -6.19
C LYS A 175 -8.56 18.43 -4.81
N ARG A 176 -7.24 18.16 -4.67
CA ARG A 176 -6.62 17.86 -3.38
C ARG A 176 -6.98 18.88 -2.31
N LYS A 177 -6.89 20.19 -2.63
CA LYS A 177 -7.23 21.26 -1.69
C LYS A 177 -8.72 21.44 -1.53
N LYS A 178 -9.48 21.35 -2.63
CA LYS A 178 -10.93 21.52 -2.65
C LYS A 178 -11.64 20.39 -1.91
N ASP A 179 -11.19 19.16 -2.14
CA ASP A 179 -11.82 17.95 -1.58
C ASP A 179 -11.20 17.56 -0.22
N GLY A 180 -10.21 18.33 0.26
CA GLY A 180 -9.56 18.11 1.56
C GLY A 180 -8.75 16.79 1.61
N VAL A 181 -8.20 16.36 0.49
CA VAL A 181 -7.38 15.14 0.41
C VAL A 181 -6.01 15.45 1.02
N PHE A 182 -5.86 15.16 2.30
CA PHE A 182 -4.61 15.29 3.03
C PHE A 182 -4.32 13.99 3.76
N TYR A 183 -3.08 13.52 3.62
CA TYR A 183 -2.60 12.41 4.40
C TYR A 183 -2.49 12.81 5.88
N THR A 184 -3.09 12.01 6.76
CA THR A 184 -3.03 12.26 8.21
C THR A 184 -1.71 11.71 8.76
N PRO A 185 -0.85 12.56 9.38
CA PRO A 185 0.39 12.10 9.98
C PRO A 185 0.19 10.99 11.02
N GLU A 186 1.12 10.06 11.11
CA GLU A 186 1.05 8.88 11.96
C GLU A 186 0.79 9.21 13.44
N TYR A 187 1.45 10.23 13.99
CA TYR A 187 1.23 10.63 15.38
C TYR A 187 -0.21 11.08 15.67
N ILE A 188 -0.93 11.60 14.65
CA ILE A 188 -2.34 11.97 14.76
C ILE A 188 -3.22 10.73 14.72
N THR A 189 -2.94 9.78 13.81
CA THR A 189 -3.69 8.52 13.73
C THR A 189 -3.53 7.71 15.01
N HIS A 190 -2.31 7.62 15.55
CA HIS A 190 -2.05 7.01 16.86
C HIS A 190 -2.87 7.68 17.97
N TYR A 191 -2.79 9.01 18.08
CA TYR A 191 -3.52 9.74 19.10
C TYR A 191 -5.03 9.50 19.03
N ILE A 192 -5.59 9.51 17.82
CA ILE A 192 -7.04 9.30 17.64
C ILE A 192 -7.42 7.85 17.98
N VAL A 193 -6.66 6.86 17.53
CA VAL A 193 -6.93 5.44 17.83
C VAL A 193 -6.82 5.18 19.32
N ASP A 194 -5.79 5.70 20.00
CA ASP A 194 -5.61 5.53 21.44
C ASP A 194 -6.76 6.17 22.26
N ASN A 195 -7.24 7.34 21.81
CA ASN A 195 -8.31 8.07 22.50
C ASN A 195 -9.73 7.62 22.10
N THR A 196 -9.87 6.74 21.14
CA THR A 196 -11.16 6.15 20.72
C THR A 196 -11.19 4.67 21.01
N LEU A 197 -10.53 3.86 20.18
CA LEU A 197 -10.47 2.40 20.34
C LEU A 197 -9.78 2.00 21.64
N GLY A 198 -8.65 2.63 21.97
CA GLY A 198 -7.92 2.38 23.21
C GLY A 198 -8.75 2.69 24.44
N LYS A 199 -9.48 3.82 24.43
CA LYS A 199 -10.41 4.15 25.53
C LYS A 199 -11.51 3.09 25.66
N LEU A 200 -12.12 2.67 24.55
CA LEU A 200 -13.17 1.65 24.55
C LEU A 200 -12.66 0.30 25.09
N CYS A 201 -11.46 -0.09 24.71
CA CYS A 201 -10.81 -1.30 25.22
C CYS A 201 -10.50 -1.21 26.72
N ASN A 202 -10.02 -0.06 27.20
CA ASN A 202 -9.76 0.16 28.60
C ASN A 202 -11.04 0.12 29.44
N GLU A 203 -12.12 0.75 29.01
CA GLU A 203 -13.43 0.68 29.67
C GLU A 203 -13.92 -0.79 29.77
N LYS A 204 -13.72 -1.59 28.72
CA LYS A 204 -14.09 -3.01 28.76
C LYS A 204 -13.18 -3.84 29.67
N LYS A 205 -11.87 -3.55 29.72
CA LYS A 205 -10.95 -4.18 30.69
C LYS A 205 -11.32 -3.85 32.13
N GLU A 206 -11.71 -2.60 32.39
CA GLU A 206 -12.19 -2.18 33.72
C GLU A 206 -13.45 -2.94 34.13
N GLU A 207 -14.46 -3.02 33.26
CA GLU A 207 -15.70 -3.80 33.46
C GLU A 207 -15.40 -5.27 33.82
N LEU A 208 -14.40 -5.85 33.14
CA LEU A 208 -13.99 -7.25 33.33
C LEU A 208 -12.93 -7.43 34.42
N ASN A 209 -12.54 -6.37 35.14
CA ASN A 209 -11.48 -6.40 36.18
C ASN A 209 -10.14 -6.95 35.66
N LEU A 210 -9.72 -6.55 34.46
CA LEU A 210 -8.49 -6.99 33.80
C LEU A 210 -7.36 -5.96 33.83
N LEU A 211 -7.59 -4.72 34.28
CA LEU A 211 -6.59 -3.63 34.22
C LEU A 211 -5.32 -3.96 35.05
N ASP A 212 -5.45 -4.64 36.17
CA ASP A 212 -4.35 -4.93 37.09
C ASP A 212 -3.79 -6.37 36.93
N VAL A 213 -4.24 -7.11 35.91
CA VAL A 213 -3.78 -8.47 35.67
C VAL A 213 -2.46 -8.42 34.88
N SER A 214 -1.35 -8.70 35.58
CA SER A 214 0.00 -8.63 34.99
C SER A 214 0.78 -9.95 35.08
N ASN A 215 0.29 -10.92 35.83
CA ASN A 215 1.00 -12.18 36.02
C ASN A 215 0.39 -13.32 35.21
N PRO A 216 1.23 -14.13 34.53
CA PRO A 216 0.76 -15.29 33.78
C PRO A 216 -0.03 -16.27 34.69
N ILE A 217 -1.17 -16.71 34.23
CA ILE A 217 -2.03 -17.66 34.89
C ILE A 217 -1.53 -19.09 34.63
N ASN A 218 -1.21 -19.86 35.67
CA ASN A 218 -0.78 -21.24 35.47
C ASN A 218 -1.99 -22.17 35.28
N PRO A 219 -2.22 -22.72 34.09
CA PRO A 219 -3.42 -23.52 33.78
C PRO A 219 -3.51 -24.85 34.54
N LYS A 220 -2.40 -25.32 35.16
CA LYS A 220 -2.35 -26.61 35.87
C LYS A 220 -2.86 -26.54 37.31
N LYS A 221 -2.92 -25.34 37.89
CA LYS A 221 -3.36 -25.16 39.29
C LYS A 221 -4.09 -23.81 39.43
N LEU A 222 -5.35 -23.77 39.03
CA LEU A 222 -6.16 -22.56 39.09
C LEU A 222 -6.88 -22.43 40.44
N THR A 223 -6.69 -21.33 41.13
CA THR A 223 -7.55 -20.87 42.22
C THR A 223 -8.91 -20.47 41.67
N LYS A 224 -9.90 -20.29 42.52
CA LYS A 224 -11.23 -19.81 42.13
C LYS A 224 -11.16 -18.43 41.48
N GLN A 225 -10.28 -17.56 41.92
CA GLN A 225 -10.08 -16.22 41.41
C GLN A 225 -9.42 -16.25 40.00
N GLU A 226 -8.38 -17.08 39.84
CA GLU A 226 -7.71 -17.24 38.54
C GLU A 226 -8.64 -17.85 37.47
N LYS A 227 -9.57 -18.74 37.85
CA LYS A 227 -10.60 -19.24 36.94
C LYS A 227 -11.49 -18.11 36.42
N GLN A 228 -11.95 -17.25 37.32
CA GLN A 228 -12.78 -16.09 36.94
C GLN A 228 -12.00 -15.13 36.06
N THR A 229 -10.72 -14.86 36.37
CA THR A 229 -9.86 -14.01 35.54
C THR A 229 -9.67 -14.61 34.16
N LEU A 230 -9.50 -15.92 34.05
CA LEU A 230 -9.38 -16.60 32.76
C LEU A 230 -10.68 -16.50 31.92
N GLU A 231 -11.83 -16.65 32.52
CA GLU A 231 -13.14 -16.45 31.88
C GLU A 231 -13.29 -14.99 31.39
N ASN A 232 -12.83 -14.02 32.17
CA ASN A 232 -12.84 -12.61 31.81
C ASN A 232 -11.87 -12.31 30.64
N ILE A 233 -10.69 -12.95 30.59
CA ILE A 233 -9.75 -12.89 29.47
C ILE A 233 -10.40 -13.41 28.18
N TYR A 234 -11.06 -14.58 28.23
CA TYR A 234 -11.77 -15.10 27.06
C TYR A 234 -12.93 -14.18 26.63
N SER A 235 -13.65 -13.61 27.57
CA SER A 235 -14.73 -12.66 27.28
C SER A 235 -14.21 -11.39 26.63
N TYR A 236 -13.04 -10.89 27.06
CA TYR A 236 -12.40 -9.73 26.44
C TYR A 236 -11.87 -10.07 25.04
N ARG A 237 -11.27 -11.25 24.83
CA ARG A 237 -10.84 -11.71 23.50
C ARG A 237 -12.01 -11.79 22.54
N ASP A 238 -13.13 -12.35 22.95
CA ASP A 238 -14.34 -12.41 22.15
C ASP A 238 -14.88 -11.02 21.84
N TYR A 239 -14.84 -10.10 22.79
CA TYR A 239 -15.19 -8.70 22.57
C TYR A 239 -14.30 -8.05 21.50
N LEU A 240 -12.96 -8.21 21.53
CA LEU A 240 -12.05 -7.67 20.53
C LEU A 240 -12.35 -8.21 19.13
N LEU A 241 -12.60 -9.51 19.00
CA LEU A 241 -12.93 -10.16 17.73
C LEU A 241 -14.26 -9.71 17.13
N ASN A 242 -15.19 -9.22 17.95
CA ASN A 242 -16.50 -8.75 17.54
C ASN A 242 -16.57 -7.23 17.33
N LEU A 243 -15.49 -6.49 17.60
CA LEU A 243 -15.44 -5.05 17.34
C LEU A 243 -15.64 -4.76 15.86
N LYS A 244 -16.47 -3.77 15.57
CA LYS A 244 -16.72 -3.28 14.22
C LYS A 244 -16.17 -1.86 14.09
N ILE A 245 -15.16 -1.71 13.26
CA ILE A 245 -14.49 -0.43 13.01
C ILE A 245 -14.81 0.00 11.59
N LEU A 246 -15.32 1.22 11.44
CA LEU A 246 -15.64 1.81 10.15
C LEU A 246 -14.87 3.12 9.99
N ASP A 247 -14.10 3.23 8.92
CA ASP A 247 -13.55 4.48 8.43
C ASP A 247 -14.24 4.84 7.09
N PRO A 248 -15.17 5.79 7.08
CA PRO A 248 -15.94 6.13 5.88
C PRO A 248 -15.12 6.92 4.83
N ALA A 249 -13.93 7.37 5.18
CA ALA A 249 -13.03 8.14 4.32
C ALA A 249 -11.60 7.61 4.40
N CYS A 250 -11.44 6.28 4.37
CA CYS A 250 -10.21 5.57 4.73
C CYS A 250 -8.96 5.99 3.93
N GLY A 251 -9.10 6.57 2.74
CA GLY A 251 -7.96 6.95 1.91
C GLY A 251 -7.01 5.78 1.68
N SER A 252 -5.76 5.91 2.11
CA SER A 252 -4.75 4.85 2.08
C SER A 252 -4.88 3.81 3.21
N GLY A 253 -5.90 3.95 4.08
CA GLY A 253 -6.13 3.03 5.20
C GLY A 253 -5.30 3.31 6.45
N ALA A 254 -4.74 4.52 6.61
CA ALA A 254 -3.86 4.85 7.74
C ALA A 254 -4.51 4.60 9.11
N PHE A 255 -5.77 5.00 9.30
CA PHE A 255 -6.50 4.74 10.54
C PHE A 255 -6.83 3.26 10.74
N LEU A 256 -7.22 2.54 9.67
CA LEU A 256 -7.54 1.12 9.76
C LEU A 256 -6.30 0.29 10.06
N ASN A 257 -5.15 0.62 9.45
CA ASN A 257 -3.87 -0.02 9.77
C ASN A 257 -3.48 0.22 11.22
N GLN A 258 -3.60 1.46 11.70
CA GLN A 258 -3.30 1.80 13.10
C GLN A 258 -4.23 1.09 14.08
N ALA A 259 -5.52 0.99 13.75
CA ALA A 259 -6.48 0.24 14.56
C ALA A 259 -6.15 -1.27 14.58
N LEU A 260 -5.73 -1.83 13.44
CA LEU A 260 -5.29 -3.23 13.35
C LEU A 260 -4.05 -3.49 14.21
N GLU A 261 -3.03 -2.64 14.12
CA GLU A 261 -1.81 -2.74 14.95
C GLU A 261 -2.14 -2.66 16.43
N PHE A 262 -3.03 -1.75 16.81
CA PHE A 262 -3.53 -1.65 18.20
C PHE A 262 -4.19 -2.95 18.64
N LEU A 263 -5.09 -3.53 17.84
CA LEU A 263 -5.78 -4.78 18.18
C LEU A 263 -4.84 -5.98 18.24
N ILE A 264 -3.87 -6.07 17.33
CA ILE A 264 -2.83 -7.12 17.40
C ILE A 264 -2.09 -7.04 18.72
N LYS A 265 -1.65 -5.85 19.13
CA LYS A 265 -0.98 -5.63 20.41
C LYS A 265 -1.86 -6.02 21.61
N GLU A 266 -3.15 -5.70 21.58
CA GLU A 266 -4.10 -6.11 22.63
C GLU A 266 -4.21 -7.65 22.73
N HIS A 267 -4.23 -8.36 21.57
CA HIS A 267 -4.22 -9.82 21.56
C HIS A 267 -2.89 -10.41 22.06
N ASP A 268 -1.76 -9.85 21.64
CA ASP A 268 -0.44 -10.27 22.10
C ASP A 268 -0.27 -10.09 23.62
N ASP A 269 -0.84 -9.03 24.18
CA ASP A 269 -0.79 -8.79 25.62
C ASP A 269 -1.69 -9.77 26.39
N LEU A 270 -2.84 -10.18 25.82
CA LEU A 270 -3.66 -11.26 26.39
C LEU A 270 -2.97 -12.63 26.31
N ASP A 271 -2.18 -12.90 25.27
CA ASP A 271 -1.48 -14.19 25.13
C ASP A 271 -0.33 -14.37 26.13
N LYS A 272 0.13 -13.27 26.75
CA LYS A 272 1.15 -13.29 27.82
C LYS A 272 0.57 -13.57 29.19
N LEU A 273 -0.75 -13.45 29.39
CA LEU A 273 -1.45 -13.67 30.61
C LEU A 273 -1.86 -15.16 30.77
#